data_e36db263604273333b95c887b664759c
#
_entry.id   e36db263604273333b95c887b664759c
#
_cell.length_a   1.000
_cell.length_b   1.000
_cell.length_c   1.000
_cell.angle_alpha   90.00
_cell.angle_beta   90.00
_cell.angle_gamma   90.00
#
_symmetry.space_group_name_H-M   'P 1'
#
loop_
_entity.id
_entity.type
_entity.pdbx_description
1 polymer ?
#
loop_
_entity_poly.entity_id
_entity_poly.type
_entity_poly.pdbx_seq_one_letter_code
_entity_poly.pdbx_strand_id
1 'polypeptide(L)'
;MSFTVIIPARFASSRLPGKPLADIAGKPMIQHVFEKAQQSGASRVIIATDNEQVEKAAKAFGAEVCMTSEAHNSGTERLAEVVSKLGIADDEIIVNIQGDEPLIPPVIVSQVAENLAKFNVNMATLAVKIHEAEELFNPNAVKVVTDKDGYVLYFSRSVIPYDRDQFMQLADTPKAQLADAYLRHIGIYAYRAGFIKQYVQWAPTQLENLEKLEQLRVLWYGERIHVELAKEVPAVGVDTAEDLEKVRSILA
;
A
#
# COMPACT_ATOMS: atom_id res chain seq x y z
N MET A 1 -2.62 21.17 -3.20
CA MET A 1 -1.84 20.42 -2.20
C MET A 1 -0.66 19.79 -2.91
N SER A 2 0.53 19.87 -2.33
CA SER A 2 1.74 19.22 -2.88
C SER A 2 1.98 17.93 -2.12
N PHE A 3 2.39 16.86 -2.83
CA PHE A 3 2.81 15.59 -2.22
C PHE A 3 3.86 14.90 -3.08
N THR A 4 4.70 14.09 -2.45
CA THR A 4 5.74 13.29 -3.09
C THR A 4 5.32 11.82 -3.07
N VAL A 5 5.43 11.13 -4.21
CA VAL A 5 5.27 9.67 -4.27
C VAL A 5 6.65 9.01 -4.15
N ILE A 6 6.74 8.00 -3.28
CA ILE A 6 7.91 7.11 -3.20
C ILE A 6 7.46 5.70 -3.55
N ILE A 7 8.15 5.07 -4.51
CA ILE A 7 7.88 3.72 -5.01
C ILE A 7 9.05 2.81 -4.59
N PRO A 8 8.90 2.02 -3.51
CA PRO A 8 9.91 1.03 -3.16
C PRO A 8 9.93 -0.10 -4.22
N ALA A 9 11.10 -0.38 -4.76
CA ALA A 9 11.31 -1.37 -5.81
C ALA A 9 12.50 -2.26 -5.48
N ARG A 10 12.26 -3.36 -4.74
CA ARG A 10 13.28 -4.37 -4.46
C ARG A 10 13.48 -5.27 -5.67
N PHE A 11 14.74 -5.54 -6.01
CA PHE A 11 15.06 -6.52 -7.05
C PHE A 11 14.81 -7.95 -6.58
N ALA A 12 15.17 -8.24 -5.33
CA ALA A 12 14.99 -9.55 -4.73
C ALA A 12 13.50 -9.81 -4.41
N SER A 13 12.91 -10.72 -5.17
CA SER A 13 11.57 -11.26 -4.95
C SER A 13 11.63 -12.77 -5.02
N SER A 14 11.14 -13.47 -3.99
CA SER A 14 11.18 -14.94 -3.94
C SER A 14 10.24 -15.61 -4.94
N ARG A 15 9.09 -14.99 -5.23
CA ARG A 15 8.04 -15.54 -6.12
C ARG A 15 8.23 -15.13 -7.57
N LEU A 16 8.82 -13.95 -7.83
CA LEU A 16 9.06 -13.43 -9.18
C LEU A 16 10.39 -12.64 -9.17
N PRO A 17 11.55 -13.33 -9.37
CA PRO A 17 12.85 -12.68 -9.40
C PRO A 17 12.94 -11.58 -10.47
N GLY A 18 13.53 -10.44 -10.13
CA GLY A 18 13.61 -9.31 -11.03
C GLY A 18 12.28 -8.62 -11.34
N LYS A 19 11.26 -8.83 -10.50
CA LYS A 19 9.90 -8.33 -10.65
C LYS A 19 9.80 -6.88 -11.16
N PRO A 20 10.53 -5.88 -10.63
CA PRO A 20 10.43 -4.50 -11.12
C PRO A 20 10.79 -4.31 -12.60
N LEU A 21 11.63 -5.21 -13.13
CA LEU A 21 12.10 -5.17 -14.53
C LEU A 21 11.31 -6.11 -15.45
N ALA A 22 10.29 -6.82 -14.94
CA ALA A 22 9.46 -7.67 -15.76
C ALA A 22 8.79 -6.85 -16.89
N ASP A 23 8.93 -7.33 -18.12
CA ASP A 23 8.35 -6.67 -19.29
C ASP A 23 6.84 -6.77 -19.29
N ILE A 24 6.17 -5.63 -19.49
CA ILE A 24 4.73 -5.51 -19.72
C ILE A 24 4.55 -4.55 -20.91
N ALA A 25 4.06 -5.06 -22.03
CA ALA A 25 3.83 -4.28 -23.25
C ALA A 25 5.06 -3.42 -23.68
N GLY A 26 6.27 -3.99 -23.60
CA GLY A 26 7.52 -3.34 -24.01
C GLY A 26 8.11 -2.34 -23.01
N LYS A 27 7.57 -2.26 -21.80
CA LYS A 27 8.09 -1.42 -20.71
C LYS A 27 8.32 -2.27 -19.45
N PRO A 28 9.35 -1.97 -18.62
CA PRO A 28 9.49 -2.61 -17.32
C PRO A 28 8.31 -2.25 -16.40
N MET A 29 7.87 -3.20 -15.57
CA MET A 29 6.73 -3.02 -14.68
C MET A 29 6.83 -1.75 -13.83
N ILE A 30 8.01 -1.43 -13.31
CA ILE A 30 8.24 -0.23 -12.50
C ILE A 30 7.98 1.07 -13.27
N GLN A 31 8.11 1.08 -14.61
CA GLN A 31 7.79 2.23 -15.45
C GLN A 31 6.28 2.47 -15.49
N HIS A 32 5.46 1.43 -15.57
CA HIS A 32 4.00 1.56 -15.50
C HIS A 32 3.57 2.18 -14.16
N VAL A 33 4.12 1.70 -13.05
CA VAL A 33 3.84 2.27 -11.71
C VAL A 33 4.25 3.74 -11.65
N PHE A 34 5.44 4.07 -12.15
CA PHE A 34 5.95 5.44 -12.21
C PHE A 34 5.05 6.37 -13.04
N GLU A 35 4.63 5.93 -14.22
CA GLU A 35 3.72 6.70 -15.08
C GLU A 35 2.35 6.94 -14.41
N LYS A 36 1.81 5.94 -13.68
CA LYS A 36 0.59 6.11 -12.88
C LYS A 36 0.77 7.09 -11.73
N ALA A 37 1.92 7.03 -11.06
CA ALA A 37 2.26 7.97 -10.01
C ALA A 37 2.35 9.42 -10.54
N GLN A 38 2.95 9.64 -11.70
CA GLN A 38 2.98 10.96 -12.36
C GLN A 38 1.59 11.47 -12.70
N GLN A 39 0.71 10.61 -13.24
CA GLN A 39 -0.68 10.95 -13.58
C GLN A 39 -1.53 11.32 -12.35
N SER A 40 -1.11 11.00 -11.14
CA SER A 40 -1.82 11.36 -9.91
C SER A 40 -1.71 12.84 -9.53
N GLY A 41 -0.87 13.61 -10.24
CA GLY A 41 -0.60 15.00 -9.90
C GLY A 41 0.41 15.19 -8.75
N ALA A 42 1.18 14.14 -8.43
CA ALA A 42 2.31 14.25 -7.50
C ALA A 42 3.32 15.30 -7.99
N SER A 43 3.82 16.13 -7.08
CA SER A 43 4.84 17.14 -7.40
C SER A 43 6.21 16.52 -7.65
N ARG A 44 6.44 15.31 -7.13
CA ARG A 44 7.69 14.55 -7.22
C ARG A 44 7.40 13.06 -7.16
N VAL A 45 8.07 12.26 -7.97
CA VAL A 45 7.97 10.80 -7.95
C VAL A 45 9.38 10.21 -7.88
N ILE A 46 9.65 9.41 -6.84
CA ILE A 46 10.97 8.84 -6.56
C ILE A 46 10.85 7.31 -6.55
N ILE A 47 11.73 6.64 -7.28
CA ILE A 47 11.90 5.19 -7.19
C ILE A 47 13.01 4.88 -6.19
N ALA A 48 12.68 4.13 -5.14
CA ALA A 48 13.63 3.71 -4.11
C ALA A 48 14.04 2.26 -4.32
N THR A 49 15.28 2.01 -4.70
CA THR A 49 15.77 0.66 -5.03
C THR A 49 17.14 0.37 -4.39
N ASP A 50 17.43 -0.91 -4.23
CA ASP A 50 18.70 -1.45 -3.76
C ASP A 50 19.53 -2.07 -4.90
N ASN A 51 19.10 -1.92 -6.17
CA ASN A 51 19.69 -2.63 -7.30
C ASN A 51 20.04 -1.70 -8.45
N GLU A 52 21.29 -1.79 -8.93
CA GLU A 52 21.81 -0.97 -10.02
C GLU A 52 21.10 -1.19 -11.36
N GLN A 53 20.57 -2.40 -11.62
CA GLN A 53 19.83 -2.67 -12.87
C GLN A 53 18.48 -1.93 -12.86
N VAL A 54 17.80 -1.91 -11.70
CA VAL A 54 16.56 -1.14 -11.53
C VAL A 54 16.85 0.35 -11.61
N GLU A 55 17.92 0.83 -10.99
CA GLU A 55 18.36 2.23 -11.08
C GLU A 55 18.62 2.64 -12.54
N LYS A 56 19.40 1.84 -13.28
CA LYS A 56 19.71 2.10 -14.68
C LYS A 56 18.45 2.15 -15.55
N ALA A 57 17.54 1.19 -15.37
CA ALA A 57 16.29 1.15 -16.11
C ALA A 57 15.41 2.36 -15.76
N ALA A 58 15.29 2.72 -14.48
CA ALA A 58 14.48 3.85 -14.02
C ALA A 58 15.02 5.19 -14.55
N LYS A 59 16.34 5.40 -14.53
CA LYS A 59 16.97 6.59 -15.11
C LYS A 59 16.78 6.68 -16.62
N ALA A 60 16.70 5.55 -17.33
CA ALA A 60 16.51 5.52 -18.78
C ALA A 60 15.15 6.09 -19.21
N PHE A 61 14.11 5.97 -18.40
CA PHE A 61 12.80 6.63 -18.65
C PHE A 61 12.60 7.93 -17.87
N GLY A 62 13.69 8.50 -17.29
CA GLY A 62 13.68 9.83 -16.68
C GLY A 62 13.18 9.89 -15.24
N ALA A 63 13.09 8.77 -14.52
CA ALA A 63 12.69 8.78 -13.12
C ALA A 63 13.81 9.30 -12.21
N GLU A 64 13.43 10.00 -11.15
CA GLU A 64 14.32 10.25 -10.02
C GLU A 64 14.48 8.94 -9.22
N VAL A 65 15.74 8.58 -8.92
CA VAL A 65 16.07 7.35 -8.21
C VAL A 65 16.86 7.65 -6.95
N CYS A 66 16.47 7.05 -5.85
CA CYS A 66 17.21 7.03 -4.61
C CYS A 66 17.70 5.60 -4.34
N MET A 67 19.02 5.40 -4.37
CA MET A 67 19.62 4.14 -3.97
C MET A 67 19.55 3.99 -2.45
N THR A 68 19.07 2.82 -2.01
CA THR A 68 18.81 2.51 -0.59
C THR A 68 19.46 1.19 -0.21
N SER A 69 19.61 0.96 1.09
CA SER A 69 20.24 -0.27 1.62
C SER A 69 19.44 -1.53 1.24
N GLU A 70 20.17 -2.63 0.98
CA GLU A 70 19.60 -3.97 0.84
C GLU A 70 19.11 -4.54 2.17
N ALA A 71 19.60 -3.99 3.31
CA ALA A 71 19.33 -4.51 4.65
C ALA A 71 17.93 -4.19 5.18
N HIS A 72 17.14 -3.37 4.47
CA HIS A 72 15.77 -3.05 4.90
C HIS A 72 14.84 -4.26 4.86
N ASN A 73 14.16 -4.50 5.98
CA ASN A 73 13.18 -5.58 6.12
C ASN A 73 11.80 -5.20 5.57
N SER A 74 11.51 -3.90 5.47
CA SER A 74 10.19 -3.40 5.04
C SER A 74 10.27 -2.25 4.05
N GLY A 75 9.15 -1.99 3.36
CA GLY A 75 8.99 -0.81 2.51
C GLY A 75 9.11 0.49 3.31
N THR A 76 8.55 0.53 4.54
CA THR A 76 8.56 1.72 5.39
C THR A 76 9.97 2.11 5.85
N GLU A 77 10.84 1.13 6.16
CA GLU A 77 12.26 1.40 6.45
C GLU A 77 12.98 2.04 5.25
N ARG A 78 12.68 1.55 4.04
CA ARG A 78 13.22 2.12 2.80
C ARG A 78 12.75 3.55 2.56
N LEU A 79 11.47 3.83 2.83
CA LEU A 79 10.94 5.20 2.77
C LEU A 79 11.66 6.13 3.77
N ALA A 80 11.92 5.67 4.99
CA ALA A 80 12.63 6.45 6.01
C ALA A 80 14.05 6.82 5.55
N GLU A 81 14.76 5.91 4.90
CA GLU A 81 16.06 6.21 4.31
C GLU A 81 15.97 7.26 3.20
N VAL A 82 14.99 7.14 2.28
CA VAL A 82 14.77 8.14 1.21
C VAL A 82 14.49 9.51 1.80
N VAL A 83 13.55 9.59 2.75
CA VAL A 83 13.17 10.85 3.43
C VAL A 83 14.38 11.50 4.07
N SER A 84 15.24 10.72 4.72
CA SER A 84 16.45 11.20 5.38
C SER A 84 17.53 11.61 4.40
N LYS A 85 17.83 10.78 3.40
CA LYS A 85 18.88 11.04 2.38
C LYS A 85 18.58 12.27 1.54
N LEU A 86 17.32 12.50 1.20
CA LEU A 86 16.91 13.60 0.34
C LEU A 86 16.50 14.87 1.12
N GLY A 87 16.60 14.84 2.45
CA GLY A 87 16.29 15.98 3.30
C GLY A 87 14.83 16.45 3.17
N ILE A 88 13.89 15.52 2.99
CA ILE A 88 12.46 15.83 2.85
C ILE A 88 11.95 16.41 4.18
N ALA A 89 11.23 17.52 4.11
CA ALA A 89 10.71 18.22 5.27
C ALA A 89 9.68 17.38 6.03
N ASP A 90 9.65 17.49 7.36
CA ASP A 90 8.85 16.63 8.23
C ASP A 90 7.34 16.76 8.01
N ASP A 91 6.87 17.89 7.53
CA ASP A 91 5.48 18.19 7.22
C ASP A 91 5.05 17.81 5.79
N GLU A 92 6.00 17.40 4.95
CA GLU A 92 5.70 16.96 3.58
C GLU A 92 4.88 15.66 3.58
N ILE A 93 3.92 15.59 2.65
CA ILE A 93 3.10 14.40 2.46
C ILE A 93 3.81 13.43 1.53
N ILE A 94 4.05 12.23 2.02
CA ILE A 94 4.63 11.11 1.28
C ILE A 94 3.54 10.08 1.00
N VAL A 95 3.34 9.74 -0.27
CA VAL A 95 2.50 8.61 -0.67
C VAL A 95 3.39 7.43 -1.03
N ASN A 96 3.14 6.29 -0.40
CA ASN A 96 3.80 5.03 -0.69
C ASN A 96 2.93 4.21 -1.67
N ILE A 97 3.43 3.99 -2.87
CA ILE A 97 2.85 3.08 -3.86
C ILE A 97 3.78 1.89 -3.99
N GLN A 98 3.22 0.67 -3.93
CA GLN A 98 4.03 -0.53 -4.12
C GLN A 98 4.51 -0.65 -5.57
N GLY A 99 5.78 -1.06 -5.76
CA GLY A 99 6.39 -1.20 -7.09
C GLY A 99 5.83 -2.34 -7.95
N ASP A 100 4.84 -3.06 -7.45
CA ASP A 100 4.15 -4.17 -8.10
C ASP A 100 2.67 -3.88 -8.42
N GLU A 101 2.27 -2.61 -8.39
CA GLU A 101 0.92 -2.16 -8.74
C GLU A 101 0.87 -1.36 -10.06
N PRO A 102 1.18 -1.99 -11.23
CA PRO A 102 1.25 -1.27 -12.52
C PRO A 102 -0.09 -0.72 -13.01
N LEU A 103 -1.20 -1.21 -12.46
CA LEU A 103 -2.56 -0.77 -12.79
C LEU A 103 -3.20 0.11 -11.72
N ILE A 104 -2.41 0.63 -10.77
CA ILE A 104 -2.95 1.49 -9.71
C ILE A 104 -3.67 2.71 -10.30
N PRO A 105 -4.93 2.99 -9.91
CA PRO A 105 -5.64 4.16 -10.40
C PRO A 105 -5.01 5.46 -9.86
N PRO A 106 -4.62 6.43 -10.71
CA PRO A 106 -4.03 7.68 -10.25
C PRO A 106 -4.92 8.47 -9.28
N VAL A 107 -6.24 8.34 -9.41
CA VAL A 107 -7.21 9.03 -8.55
C VAL A 107 -7.13 8.60 -7.09
N ILE A 108 -6.79 7.33 -6.79
CA ILE A 108 -6.65 6.89 -5.40
C ILE A 108 -5.32 7.32 -4.79
N VAL A 109 -4.30 7.55 -5.61
CA VAL A 109 -3.00 8.09 -5.16
C VAL A 109 -3.15 9.53 -4.69
N SER A 110 -3.86 10.39 -5.45
CA SER A 110 -4.18 11.73 -4.98
C SER A 110 -5.16 11.72 -3.81
N GLN A 111 -6.15 10.82 -3.83
CA GLN A 111 -7.13 10.70 -2.75
C GLN A 111 -6.49 10.42 -1.39
N VAL A 112 -5.56 9.47 -1.29
CA VAL A 112 -4.95 9.15 0.00
C VAL A 112 -4.11 10.31 0.55
N ALA A 113 -3.47 11.11 -0.32
CA ALA A 113 -2.77 12.32 0.06
C ALA A 113 -3.74 13.42 0.55
N GLU A 114 -4.86 13.62 -0.16
CA GLU A 114 -5.94 14.53 0.22
C GLU A 114 -6.54 14.15 1.57
N ASN A 115 -6.76 12.85 1.79
CA ASN A 115 -7.25 12.31 3.04
C ASN A 115 -6.32 12.67 4.21
N LEU A 116 -5.02 12.45 4.08
CA LEU A 116 -4.03 12.83 5.09
C LEU A 116 -4.05 14.34 5.40
N ALA A 117 -4.16 15.16 4.36
CA ALA A 117 -4.17 16.63 4.53
C ALA A 117 -5.44 17.13 5.23
N LYS A 118 -6.58 16.49 4.99
CA LYS A 118 -7.88 16.87 5.53
C LYS A 118 -8.05 16.53 7.00
N PHE A 119 -7.55 15.36 7.40
CA PHE A 119 -7.66 14.86 8.77
C PHE A 119 -6.36 15.09 9.54
N ASN A 120 -6.45 15.43 10.81
CA ASN A 120 -5.27 15.68 11.63
C ASN A 120 -4.64 14.36 12.12
N VAL A 121 -4.02 13.64 11.18
CA VAL A 121 -3.34 12.35 11.39
C VAL A 121 -1.97 12.35 10.72
N ASN A 122 -1.12 11.45 11.16
CA ASN A 122 0.22 11.24 10.58
C ASN A 122 0.25 10.13 9.53
N MET A 123 -0.83 9.34 9.44
CA MET A 123 -0.97 8.24 8.49
C MET A 123 -2.42 8.12 8.00
N ALA A 124 -2.59 7.95 6.69
CA ALA A 124 -3.88 7.66 6.07
C ALA A 124 -3.74 6.50 5.09
N THR A 125 -4.84 5.79 4.86
CA THR A 125 -4.95 4.70 3.90
C THR A 125 -6.36 4.66 3.30
N LEU A 126 -6.62 3.66 2.45
CA LEU A 126 -7.91 3.48 1.80
C LEU A 126 -8.46 2.07 2.02
N ALA A 127 -9.75 1.92 1.80
CA ALA A 127 -10.44 0.63 1.83
C ALA A 127 -11.46 0.54 0.71
N VAL A 128 -11.89 -0.66 0.39
CA VAL A 128 -13.02 -0.95 -0.50
C VAL A 128 -14.04 -1.82 0.24
N LYS A 129 -15.31 -1.74 -0.16
CA LYS A 129 -16.34 -2.62 0.38
C LYS A 129 -16.11 -4.06 -0.08
N ILE A 130 -16.34 -5.01 0.81
CA ILE A 130 -16.36 -6.44 0.51
C ILE A 130 -17.81 -6.80 0.19
N HIS A 131 -18.05 -7.41 -0.97
CA HIS A 131 -19.37 -7.84 -1.41
C HIS A 131 -19.55 -9.35 -1.39
N GLU A 132 -18.43 -10.11 -1.46
CA GLU A 132 -18.45 -11.56 -1.56
C GLU A 132 -17.96 -12.21 -0.26
N ALA A 133 -18.69 -13.21 0.20
CA ALA A 133 -18.33 -13.96 1.41
C ALA A 133 -16.97 -14.65 1.27
N GLU A 134 -16.64 -15.16 0.09
CA GLU A 134 -15.32 -15.75 -0.19
C GLU A 134 -14.18 -14.78 0.10
N GLU A 135 -14.30 -13.51 -0.33
CA GLU A 135 -13.31 -12.46 -0.04
C GLU A 135 -13.25 -12.16 1.46
N LEU A 136 -14.42 -12.08 2.14
CA LEU A 136 -14.47 -11.78 3.58
C LEU A 136 -13.73 -12.83 4.41
N PHE A 137 -13.90 -14.12 4.08
CA PHE A 137 -13.27 -15.21 4.80
C PHE A 137 -11.83 -15.49 4.33
N ASN A 138 -11.36 -14.85 3.26
CA ASN A 138 -9.98 -14.99 2.78
C ASN A 138 -9.01 -14.24 3.71
N PRO A 139 -8.04 -14.91 4.35
CA PRO A 139 -7.07 -14.26 5.23
C PRO A 139 -6.07 -13.35 4.49
N ASN A 140 -5.97 -13.47 3.17
CA ASN A 140 -5.14 -12.57 2.36
C ASN A 140 -5.84 -11.23 2.07
N ALA A 141 -7.18 -11.18 2.14
CA ALA A 141 -7.94 -9.94 2.15
C ALA A 141 -7.96 -9.38 3.59
N VAL A 142 -7.15 -8.37 3.87
CA VAL A 142 -7.07 -7.75 5.20
C VAL A 142 -8.34 -6.92 5.43
N LYS A 143 -9.05 -7.22 6.52
CA LYS A 143 -10.24 -6.46 6.93
C LYS A 143 -9.82 -5.26 7.77
N VAL A 144 -10.62 -4.19 7.69
CA VAL A 144 -10.46 -3.00 8.52
C VAL A 144 -11.81 -2.56 9.07
N VAL A 145 -11.82 -2.18 10.34
CA VAL A 145 -12.98 -1.56 10.99
C VAL A 145 -12.62 -0.17 11.44
N THR A 146 -13.58 0.76 11.30
CA THR A 146 -13.40 2.17 11.64
C THR A 146 -14.48 2.65 12.60
N ASP A 147 -14.23 3.77 13.25
CA ASP A 147 -15.27 4.53 13.91
C ASP A 147 -16.14 5.28 12.87
N LYS A 148 -17.14 6.02 13.37
CA LYS A 148 -18.07 6.80 12.52
C LYS A 148 -17.41 7.92 11.73
N ASP A 149 -16.20 8.35 12.14
CA ASP A 149 -15.44 9.44 11.53
C ASP A 149 -14.30 8.93 10.63
N GLY A 150 -14.23 7.59 10.38
CA GLY A 150 -13.26 6.96 9.51
C GLY A 150 -11.90 6.65 10.16
N TYR A 151 -11.77 6.83 11.48
CA TYR A 151 -10.54 6.43 12.15
C TYR A 151 -10.52 4.94 12.44
N VAL A 152 -9.38 4.31 12.16
CA VAL A 152 -9.22 2.86 12.31
C VAL A 152 -9.34 2.44 13.78
N LEU A 153 -10.18 1.44 14.01
CA LEU A 153 -10.25 0.71 15.28
C LEU A 153 -9.29 -0.49 15.28
N TYR A 154 -9.28 -1.27 14.19
CA TYR A 154 -8.36 -2.39 14.04
C TYR A 154 -8.28 -2.89 12.60
N PHE A 155 -7.14 -3.55 12.26
CA PHE A 155 -6.97 -4.35 11.06
C PHE A 155 -6.77 -5.81 11.43
N SER A 156 -7.36 -6.74 10.65
CA SER A 156 -7.14 -8.17 10.87
C SER A 156 -7.27 -8.99 9.60
N ARG A 157 -6.54 -10.12 9.58
CA ARG A 157 -6.77 -11.20 8.59
C ARG A 157 -8.02 -11.98 8.92
N SER A 158 -8.46 -12.00 10.18
CA SER A 158 -9.73 -12.58 10.60
C SER A 158 -10.92 -11.79 10.07
N VAL A 159 -12.09 -12.41 10.11
CA VAL A 159 -13.35 -11.72 9.83
C VAL A 159 -13.66 -10.75 10.95
N ILE A 160 -13.65 -9.46 10.65
CA ILE A 160 -14.08 -8.38 11.55
C ILE A 160 -14.93 -7.36 10.79
N PRO A 161 -16.06 -6.86 11.43
CA PRO A 161 -16.64 -7.36 12.66
C PRO A 161 -17.23 -8.78 12.49
N TYR A 162 -17.36 -9.52 13.60
CA TYR A 162 -18.00 -10.84 13.58
C TYR A 162 -19.52 -10.68 13.67
N ASP A 163 -20.26 -11.08 12.62
CA ASP A 163 -21.71 -11.12 12.63
C ASP A 163 -22.17 -12.34 13.44
N ARG A 164 -22.44 -12.09 14.73
CA ARG A 164 -22.78 -13.17 15.68
C ARG A 164 -23.99 -13.96 15.25
N ASP A 165 -25.06 -13.28 14.84
CA ASP A 165 -26.34 -13.94 14.61
C ASP A 165 -26.34 -14.70 13.28
N GLN A 166 -25.57 -14.27 12.30
CA GLN A 166 -25.43 -14.95 11.02
C GLN A 166 -24.36 -16.07 11.08
N PHE A 167 -23.15 -15.76 11.56
CA PHE A 167 -22.03 -16.68 11.43
C PHE A 167 -22.07 -17.85 12.42
N MET A 168 -22.74 -17.70 13.58
CA MET A 168 -22.97 -18.82 14.48
C MET A 168 -23.92 -19.88 13.93
N GLN A 169 -24.71 -19.58 12.90
CA GLN A 169 -25.67 -20.49 12.32
C GLN A 169 -25.18 -21.14 11.01
N LEU A 170 -24.07 -20.64 10.47
CA LEU A 170 -23.53 -21.16 9.22
C LEU A 170 -22.80 -22.51 9.43
N ALA A 171 -23.32 -23.56 8.80
CA ALA A 171 -22.58 -24.81 8.63
C ALA A 171 -21.44 -24.67 7.61
N ASP A 172 -21.62 -23.78 6.62
CA ASP A 172 -20.65 -23.43 5.55
C ASP A 172 -20.61 -21.92 5.31
N THR A 173 -19.42 -21.35 5.38
CA THR A 173 -19.14 -19.91 5.28
C THR A 173 -19.45 -19.21 3.94
N PRO A 174 -19.40 -19.85 2.76
CA PRO A 174 -19.49 -19.13 1.48
C PRO A 174 -20.86 -18.56 1.09
N LYS A 175 -21.92 -18.79 1.86
CA LYS A 175 -23.29 -18.37 1.53
C LYS A 175 -23.85 -17.25 2.39
N ALA A 176 -22.99 -16.55 3.13
CA ALA A 176 -23.42 -15.43 3.97
C ALA A 176 -23.87 -14.24 3.13
N GLN A 177 -25.04 -13.69 3.43
CA GLN A 177 -25.45 -12.38 2.92
C GLN A 177 -24.74 -11.31 3.74
N LEU A 178 -23.79 -10.61 3.11
CA LEU A 178 -22.95 -9.65 3.83
C LEU A 178 -23.69 -8.34 4.12
N ALA A 179 -23.48 -7.81 5.32
CA ALA A 179 -23.83 -6.43 5.65
C ALA A 179 -22.85 -5.45 5.00
N ASP A 180 -23.28 -4.20 4.78
CA ASP A 180 -22.46 -3.14 4.17
C ASP A 180 -21.27 -2.66 5.01
N ALA A 181 -21.03 -3.28 6.17
CA ALA A 181 -20.01 -2.89 7.13
C ALA A 181 -18.62 -3.47 6.86
N TYR A 182 -18.50 -4.42 5.93
CA TYR A 182 -17.23 -5.09 5.69
C TYR A 182 -16.36 -4.35 4.70
N LEU A 183 -15.12 -4.03 5.15
CA LEU A 183 -14.14 -3.29 4.37
C LEU A 183 -12.86 -4.10 4.23
N ARG A 184 -12.34 -4.17 2.98
CA ARG A 184 -10.98 -4.65 2.69
C ARG A 184 -10.04 -3.46 2.61
N HIS A 185 -8.98 -3.50 3.39
CA HIS A 185 -7.89 -2.54 3.35
C HIS A 185 -7.13 -2.62 2.01
N ILE A 186 -6.75 -1.46 1.48
CA ILE A 186 -5.87 -1.30 0.31
C ILE A 186 -4.49 -0.87 0.79
N GLY A 187 -3.44 -1.54 0.32
CA GLY A 187 -2.05 -1.33 0.74
C GLY A 187 -1.39 -0.02 0.26
N ILE A 188 -2.17 1.02 -0.04
CA ILE A 188 -1.68 2.37 -0.33
C ILE A 188 -1.72 3.23 0.93
N TYR A 189 -0.67 4.01 1.14
CA TYR A 189 -0.55 4.83 2.34
C TYR A 189 -0.05 6.23 2.03
N ALA A 190 -0.57 7.21 2.77
CA ALA A 190 0.03 8.52 2.90
C ALA A 190 0.55 8.73 4.33
N TYR A 191 1.67 9.43 4.45
CA TYR A 191 2.34 9.73 5.71
C TYR A 191 2.81 11.18 5.75
N ARG A 192 2.93 11.74 6.97
CA ARG A 192 3.86 12.87 7.17
C ARG A 192 5.29 12.33 7.17
N ALA A 193 6.21 13.00 6.48
CA ALA A 193 7.59 12.53 6.36
C ALA A 193 8.28 12.36 7.73
N GLY A 194 8.04 13.27 8.68
CA GLY A 194 8.53 13.16 10.05
C GLY A 194 7.98 11.94 10.78
N PHE A 195 6.75 11.55 10.50
CA PHE A 195 6.16 10.35 11.09
C PHE A 195 6.84 9.05 10.62
N ILE A 196 7.25 8.99 9.36
CA ILE A 196 8.01 7.83 8.84
C ILE A 196 9.31 7.67 9.64
N LYS A 197 10.03 8.77 9.92
CA LYS A 197 11.25 8.76 10.74
C LYS A 197 10.98 8.29 12.17
N GLN A 198 9.85 8.69 12.76
CA GLN A 198 9.42 8.26 14.09
C GLN A 198 9.05 6.77 14.11
N TYR A 199 8.26 6.31 13.13
CA TYR A 199 7.79 4.94 13.03
C TYR A 199 8.95 3.92 13.04
N VAL A 200 10.03 4.17 12.32
CA VAL A 200 11.16 3.24 12.24
C VAL A 200 12.00 3.18 13.53
N GLN A 201 11.78 4.09 14.47
CA GLN A 201 12.39 4.03 15.81
C GLN A 201 11.60 3.13 16.76
N TRP A 202 10.37 2.79 16.44
CA TRP A 202 9.54 1.93 17.28
C TRP A 202 9.90 0.46 17.10
N ALA A 203 9.97 -0.27 18.21
CA ALA A 203 10.17 -1.72 18.15
C ALA A 203 8.96 -2.41 17.50
N PRO A 204 9.18 -3.47 16.72
CA PRO A 204 8.09 -4.31 16.23
C PRO A 204 7.22 -4.86 17.37
N THR A 205 5.92 -4.93 17.12
CA THR A 205 4.94 -5.28 18.15
C THR A 205 4.47 -6.74 18.04
N GLN A 206 3.89 -7.27 19.11
CA GLN A 206 3.36 -8.63 19.11
C GLN A 206 2.20 -8.77 18.11
N LEU A 207 1.28 -7.81 18.06
CA LEU A 207 0.15 -7.84 17.13
C LEU A 207 0.60 -7.81 15.66
N GLU A 208 1.51 -6.90 15.34
CA GLU A 208 2.11 -6.80 14.01
C GLU A 208 2.77 -8.11 13.57
N ASN A 209 3.49 -8.77 14.49
CA ASN A 209 4.18 -10.02 14.21
C ASN A 209 3.23 -11.20 14.02
N LEU A 210 2.10 -11.24 14.75
CA LEU A 210 1.09 -12.28 14.61
C LEU A 210 0.31 -12.16 13.31
N GLU A 211 -0.19 -10.96 13.02
CA GLU A 211 -1.01 -10.68 11.83
C GLU A 211 -0.15 -10.47 10.57
N LYS A 212 1.17 -10.22 10.71
CA LYS A 212 2.04 -9.74 9.61
C LYS A 212 1.49 -8.49 8.94
N LEU A 213 1.08 -7.52 9.75
CA LEU A 213 0.49 -6.25 9.37
C LEU A 213 1.24 -5.11 10.06
N GLU A 214 2.16 -4.45 9.33
CA GLU A 214 3.03 -3.39 9.87
C GLU A 214 2.25 -2.19 10.42
N GLN A 215 1.09 -1.88 9.85
CA GLN A 215 0.25 -0.75 10.29
C GLN A 215 -0.34 -0.95 11.71
N LEU A 216 -0.36 -2.16 12.23
CA LEU A 216 -0.77 -2.40 13.62
C LEU A 216 0.22 -1.81 14.63
N ARG A 217 1.48 -1.59 14.25
CA ARG A 217 2.46 -0.87 15.08
C ARG A 217 2.00 0.55 15.39
N VAL A 218 1.41 1.24 14.40
CA VAL A 218 0.90 2.60 14.55
C VAL A 218 -0.18 2.66 15.64
N LEU A 219 -1.16 1.76 15.56
CA LEU A 219 -2.24 1.67 16.56
C LEU A 219 -1.71 1.27 17.94
N TRP A 220 -0.73 0.37 17.99
CA TRP A 220 -0.10 -0.08 19.26
C TRP A 220 0.57 1.07 20.01
N TYR A 221 1.22 1.99 19.30
CA TYR A 221 1.86 3.16 19.88
C TYR A 221 0.91 4.33 20.13
N GLY A 222 -0.42 4.12 19.95
CA GLY A 222 -1.46 5.10 20.27
C GLY A 222 -1.67 6.15 19.20
N GLU A 223 -1.07 6.00 18.04
CA GLU A 223 -1.29 6.90 16.89
C GLU A 223 -2.53 6.49 16.10
N ARG A 224 -3.09 7.44 15.37
CA ARG A 224 -4.33 7.24 14.62
C ARG A 224 -4.05 7.10 13.13
N ILE A 225 -4.82 6.23 12.49
CA ILE A 225 -4.84 6.06 11.03
C ILE A 225 -6.23 6.45 10.54
N HIS A 226 -6.33 7.24 9.49
CA HIS A 226 -7.61 7.54 8.86
C HIS A 226 -7.79 6.72 7.57
N VAL A 227 -9.00 6.22 7.34
CA VAL A 227 -9.40 5.43 6.17
C VAL A 227 -10.58 6.10 5.48
N GLU A 228 -10.48 6.27 4.16
CA GLU A 228 -11.64 6.58 3.30
C GLU A 228 -11.92 5.41 2.34
N LEU A 229 -13.15 5.34 1.83
CA LEU A 229 -13.46 4.44 0.73
C LEU A 229 -12.81 4.94 -0.55
N ALA A 230 -12.09 4.04 -1.24
CA ALA A 230 -11.42 4.35 -2.48
C ALA A 230 -12.43 4.78 -3.56
N LYS A 231 -12.15 5.88 -4.25
CA LYS A 231 -12.94 6.39 -5.38
C LYS A 231 -12.96 5.42 -6.57
N GLU A 232 -11.94 4.58 -6.67
CA GLU A 232 -11.81 3.54 -7.69
C GLU A 232 -11.17 2.30 -7.06
N VAL A 233 -11.69 1.12 -7.38
CA VAL A 233 -11.17 -0.14 -6.87
C VAL A 233 -9.89 -0.49 -7.65
N PRO A 234 -8.72 -0.60 -6.98
CA PRO A 234 -7.50 -0.98 -7.67
C PRO A 234 -7.55 -2.45 -8.12
N ALA A 235 -6.90 -2.73 -9.24
CA ALA A 235 -6.61 -4.10 -9.64
C ALA A 235 -5.68 -4.79 -8.62
N VAL A 236 -5.61 -6.11 -8.68
CA VAL A 236 -4.68 -6.88 -7.84
C VAL A 236 -3.24 -6.61 -8.31
N GLY A 237 -2.33 -6.41 -7.37
CA GLY A 237 -0.90 -6.27 -7.65
C GLY A 237 -0.29 -7.55 -8.24
N VAL A 238 0.87 -7.42 -8.86
CA VAL A 238 1.60 -8.53 -9.49
C VAL A 238 2.50 -9.20 -8.46
N ASP A 239 2.09 -10.35 -7.96
CA ASP A 239 2.86 -11.13 -6.99
C ASP A 239 3.43 -12.43 -7.58
N THR A 240 2.76 -12.97 -8.59
CA THR A 240 3.09 -14.24 -9.24
C THR A 240 3.24 -14.07 -10.75
N ALA A 241 3.78 -15.08 -11.43
CA ALA A 241 3.82 -15.10 -12.89
C ALA A 241 2.41 -15.09 -13.52
N GLU A 242 1.43 -15.69 -12.85
CA GLU A 242 0.03 -15.67 -13.31
C GLU A 242 -0.56 -14.25 -13.25
N ASP A 243 -0.29 -13.50 -12.17
CA ASP A 243 -0.73 -12.10 -12.06
C ASP A 243 -0.07 -11.24 -13.15
N LEU A 244 1.21 -11.48 -13.45
CA LEU A 244 1.92 -10.79 -14.52
C LEU A 244 1.25 -11.01 -15.89
N GLU A 245 0.86 -12.26 -16.21
CA GLU A 245 0.16 -12.57 -17.46
C GLU A 245 -1.22 -11.89 -17.54
N LYS A 246 -1.95 -11.83 -16.42
CA LYS A 246 -3.22 -11.08 -16.35
C LYS A 246 -3.02 -9.61 -16.69
N VAL A 247 -2.00 -8.97 -16.08
CA VAL A 247 -1.69 -7.56 -16.35
C VAL A 247 -1.23 -7.34 -17.79
N ARG A 248 -0.42 -8.25 -18.35
CA ARG A 248 -0.03 -8.22 -19.77
C ARG A 248 -1.24 -8.23 -20.68
N SER A 249 -2.22 -9.08 -20.39
CA SER A 249 -3.45 -9.20 -21.17
C SER A 249 -4.33 -7.92 -21.12
N ILE A 250 -4.23 -7.14 -20.04
CA ILE A 250 -4.99 -5.90 -19.89
C ILE A 250 -4.31 -4.75 -20.65
N LEU A 251 -2.98 -4.76 -20.75
CA LEU A 251 -2.17 -3.66 -21.33
C LEU A 251 -1.67 -3.96 -22.76
N ALA A 252 -2.03 -5.12 -23.34
CA ALA A 252 -1.66 -5.54 -24.71
C ALA A 252 -2.42 -4.73 -25.84
#